data_97c230569740ffffb45e28038592928d
#
_entry.id   97c230569740ffffb45e28038592928d
#
_cell.length_a   1.000
_cell.length_b   1.000
_cell.length_c   1.000
_cell.angle_alpha   90.00
_cell.angle_beta   90.00
_cell.angle_gamma   90.00
#
_symmetry.space_group_name_H-M   'P 1'
#
loop_
_entity.id
_entity.type
_entity.pdbx_description
1 polymer ?
#
loop_
_entity_poly.entity_id
_entity_poly.type
_entity_poly.pdbx_seq_one_letter_code
_entity_poly.pdbx_strand_id
1 'polypeptide(L)'
;MQTNYLKYFVDVAKLGSISAASNEDFITPQGMSRSLSVLETTLGCQLLQKHQGRNVLTKYGEALLDDAKEILRIQQRMIDRVAEIRSSEAGMSDKTVLVYLNNVAFDMALFSPLIDSFEQIFANARYYQCDNQEVVDNLLEKTEDDDCVALGLLCLFSPDDERNALLVDKLRQNGFEYQPYLLSYDQVLVSRKSELAAKRSLSHADILSRPIVSSDGDIKRVAEKLFGKNAIYMITKDSSFRFRVVANDEAITFVPAFHQIMGPINDSTVAVQMKDPYYLEVGFAAKREVLDSPYIKSLIANLNAYYFRYVDSPYLSLIPSDITSFRFSEADRLCCEEKNLKVLEERYGITSRESEVLALLLEGLTARSIADKLFVSVPTAKSHIYRIYKKMGIHSQEELMVLAEEESLAANRCEGSVRSGK
;
A
#
# COMPACT_ATOMS: atom_id res chain seq x y z
N MET A 1 3.04 -1.67 26.57
CA MET A 1 1.63 -1.84 26.13
C MET A 1 1.47 -1.00 24.87
N GLN A 2 1.15 -1.60 23.77
CA GLN A 2 0.96 -0.87 22.50
C GLN A 2 -0.47 -0.30 22.44
N THR A 3 -0.63 0.94 22.02
CA THR A 3 -1.93 1.64 21.94
C THR A 3 -2.90 0.97 20.95
N ASN A 4 -2.37 0.32 19.89
CA ASN A 4 -3.20 -0.46 18.98
C ASN A 4 -3.97 -1.60 19.67
N TYR A 5 -3.41 -2.22 20.73
CA TYR A 5 -4.12 -3.26 21.48
C TYR A 5 -5.30 -2.70 22.27
N LEU A 6 -5.18 -1.46 22.75
CA LEU A 6 -6.30 -0.75 23.39
C LEU A 6 -7.39 -0.42 22.38
N LYS A 7 -7.01 -0.01 21.17
CA LYS A 7 -7.96 0.22 20.07
C LYS A 7 -8.76 -1.04 19.76
N TYR A 8 -8.09 -2.17 19.55
CA TYR A 8 -8.76 -3.45 19.29
C TYR A 8 -9.69 -3.89 20.42
N PHE A 9 -9.29 -3.65 21.66
CA PHE A 9 -10.16 -3.89 22.82
C PHE A 9 -11.43 -3.05 22.76
N VAL A 10 -11.32 -1.74 22.50
CA VAL A 10 -12.46 -0.81 22.42
C VAL A 10 -13.38 -1.22 21.24
N ASP A 11 -12.83 -1.57 20.08
CA ASP A 11 -13.61 -1.92 18.90
C ASP A 11 -14.33 -3.26 19.06
N VAL A 12 -13.69 -4.27 19.65
CA VAL A 12 -14.37 -5.53 19.99
C VAL A 12 -15.43 -5.35 21.07
N ALA A 13 -15.19 -4.48 22.04
CA ALA A 13 -16.21 -4.14 23.05
C ALA A 13 -17.43 -3.47 22.44
N LYS A 14 -17.23 -2.58 21.45
CA LYS A 14 -18.29 -1.88 20.71
C LYS A 14 -19.10 -2.82 19.82
N LEU A 15 -18.43 -3.69 19.05
CA LEU A 15 -19.06 -4.53 18.03
C LEU A 15 -19.49 -5.91 18.53
N GLY A 16 -18.98 -6.34 19.67
CA GLY A 16 -19.26 -7.66 20.25
C GLY A 16 -18.69 -8.84 19.48
N SER A 17 -17.84 -8.58 18.47
CA SER A 17 -17.30 -9.63 17.59
C SER A 17 -15.88 -9.30 17.15
N ILE A 18 -14.95 -10.23 17.38
CA ILE A 18 -13.57 -10.11 16.88
C ILE A 18 -13.54 -10.05 15.35
N SER A 19 -14.38 -10.86 14.68
CA SER A 19 -14.43 -10.84 13.20
C SER A 19 -14.96 -9.51 12.66
N ALA A 20 -15.98 -8.92 13.30
CA ALA A 20 -16.49 -7.61 12.88
C ALA A 20 -15.46 -6.50 13.13
N ALA A 21 -14.84 -6.48 14.32
CA ALA A 21 -13.80 -5.51 14.66
C ALA A 21 -12.55 -5.66 13.77
N SER A 22 -12.14 -6.89 13.49
CA SER A 22 -10.99 -7.14 12.62
C SER A 22 -11.22 -6.68 11.18
N ASN A 23 -12.47 -6.75 10.70
CA ASN A 23 -12.82 -6.19 9.40
C ASN A 23 -12.78 -4.65 9.40
N GLU A 24 -13.27 -3.99 10.46
CA GLU A 24 -13.16 -2.52 10.58
C GLU A 24 -11.69 -2.07 10.73
N ASP A 25 -10.87 -2.86 11.43
CA ASP A 25 -9.45 -2.57 11.64
C ASP A 25 -8.54 -3.13 10.54
N PHE A 26 -9.11 -3.76 9.51
CA PHE A 26 -8.38 -4.34 8.38
C PHE A 26 -7.24 -5.28 8.79
N ILE A 27 -7.46 -6.08 9.83
CA ILE A 27 -6.52 -7.12 10.27
C ILE A 27 -7.19 -8.50 10.28
N THR A 28 -6.39 -9.55 10.41
CA THR A 28 -6.97 -10.89 10.53
C THR A 28 -7.60 -11.11 11.90
N PRO A 29 -8.72 -11.84 12.02
CA PRO A 29 -9.31 -12.19 13.32
C PRO A 29 -8.33 -12.87 14.28
N GLN A 30 -7.39 -13.65 13.75
CA GLN A 30 -6.33 -14.30 14.54
C GLN A 30 -5.32 -13.29 15.06
N GLY A 31 -4.92 -12.32 14.23
CA GLY A 31 -4.02 -11.21 14.62
C GLY A 31 -4.64 -10.37 15.74
N MET A 32 -5.91 -9.96 15.56
CA MET A 32 -6.64 -9.22 16.61
C MET A 32 -6.77 -10.02 17.90
N SER A 33 -7.14 -11.31 17.83
CA SER A 33 -7.25 -12.19 18.98
C SER A 33 -5.92 -12.31 19.74
N ARG A 34 -4.80 -12.46 19.01
CA ARG A 34 -3.45 -12.50 19.59
C ARG A 34 -3.09 -11.20 20.30
N SER A 35 -3.37 -10.07 19.68
CA SER A 35 -3.12 -8.74 20.26
C SER A 35 -3.91 -8.51 21.53
N LEU A 36 -5.18 -8.92 21.56
CA LEU A 36 -6.02 -8.89 22.77
C LEU A 36 -5.46 -9.80 23.88
N SER A 37 -5.02 -11.00 23.54
CA SER A 37 -4.39 -11.91 24.49
C SER A 37 -3.10 -11.34 25.10
N VAL A 38 -2.29 -10.63 24.29
CA VAL A 38 -1.10 -9.94 24.78
C VAL A 38 -1.47 -8.80 25.73
N LEU A 39 -2.52 -8.02 25.42
CA LEU A 39 -3.04 -6.97 26.29
C LEU A 39 -3.51 -7.55 27.64
N GLU A 40 -4.33 -8.58 27.61
CA GLU A 40 -4.85 -9.25 28.80
C GLU A 40 -3.74 -9.87 29.66
N THR A 41 -2.74 -10.47 29.01
CA THR A 41 -1.54 -10.99 29.69
C THR A 41 -0.75 -9.87 30.35
N THR A 42 -0.58 -8.75 29.69
CA THR A 42 0.14 -7.58 30.22
C THR A 42 -0.58 -6.97 31.44
N LEU A 43 -1.91 -6.97 31.43
CA LEU A 43 -2.74 -6.45 32.50
C LEU A 43 -3.01 -7.51 33.61
N GLY A 44 -2.70 -8.76 33.36
CA GLY A 44 -2.93 -9.86 34.30
C GLY A 44 -4.40 -10.22 34.52
N CYS A 45 -5.31 -9.81 33.61
CA CYS A 45 -6.74 -10.08 33.74
C CYS A 45 -7.39 -10.19 32.34
N GLN A 46 -8.49 -10.94 32.27
CA GLN A 46 -9.32 -10.99 31.06
C GLN A 46 -10.21 -9.77 30.97
N LEU A 47 -10.22 -9.11 29.83
CA LEU A 47 -11.06 -7.95 29.53
C LEU A 47 -12.35 -8.33 28.80
N LEU A 48 -12.29 -9.41 28.02
CA LEU A 48 -13.39 -9.91 27.21
C LEU A 48 -13.70 -11.37 27.56
N GLN A 49 -14.98 -11.74 27.51
CA GLN A 49 -15.45 -13.10 27.66
C GLN A 49 -16.53 -13.43 26.63
N LYS A 50 -16.68 -14.71 26.28
CA LYS A 50 -17.75 -15.14 25.37
C LYS A 50 -19.05 -15.35 26.15
N HIS A 51 -20.12 -14.69 25.71
CA HIS A 51 -21.47 -14.91 26.19
C HIS A 51 -22.43 -15.01 24.98
N GLN A 52 -23.15 -16.13 24.87
CA GLN A 52 -24.07 -16.41 23.77
C GLN A 52 -23.49 -16.15 22.36
N GLY A 53 -22.22 -16.55 22.14
CA GLY A 53 -21.52 -16.37 20.88
C GLY A 53 -20.95 -14.98 20.60
N ARG A 54 -21.18 -14.00 21.49
CA ARG A 54 -20.63 -12.65 21.42
C ARG A 54 -19.52 -12.44 22.42
N ASN A 55 -18.59 -11.54 22.11
CA ASN A 55 -17.61 -11.05 23.07
C ASN A 55 -18.26 -9.93 23.89
N VAL A 56 -18.29 -10.09 25.19
CA VAL A 56 -18.80 -9.11 26.15
C VAL A 56 -17.70 -8.74 27.13
N LEU A 57 -17.78 -7.55 27.71
CA LEU A 57 -16.83 -7.11 28.71
C LEU A 57 -16.91 -7.97 29.97
N THR A 58 -15.78 -8.21 30.59
CA THR A 58 -15.71 -8.65 31.98
C THR A 58 -15.80 -7.45 32.92
N LYS A 59 -15.94 -7.67 34.23
CA LYS A 59 -15.87 -6.57 35.20
C LYS A 59 -14.59 -5.72 35.08
N TYR A 60 -13.48 -6.34 34.68
CA TYR A 60 -12.23 -5.64 34.44
C TYR A 60 -12.28 -4.85 33.13
N GLY A 61 -12.88 -5.43 32.08
CA GLY A 61 -13.09 -4.75 30.80
C GLY A 61 -14.00 -3.53 30.97
N GLU A 62 -15.09 -3.63 31.71
CA GLU A 62 -15.99 -2.51 32.04
C GLU A 62 -15.23 -1.38 32.77
N ALA A 63 -14.45 -1.74 33.80
CA ALA A 63 -13.68 -0.76 34.56
C ALA A 63 -12.61 -0.03 33.73
N LEU A 64 -12.00 -0.70 32.75
CA LEU A 64 -10.88 -0.16 31.97
C LEU A 64 -11.30 0.44 30.61
N LEU A 65 -12.55 0.26 30.17
CA LEU A 65 -13.00 0.71 28.85
C LEU A 65 -12.86 2.23 28.66
N ASP A 66 -13.24 3.00 29.66
CA ASP A 66 -13.19 4.45 29.58
C ASP A 66 -11.76 4.98 29.67
N ASP A 67 -10.90 4.34 30.47
CA ASP A 67 -9.46 4.65 30.51
C ASP A 67 -8.80 4.33 29.15
N ALA A 68 -9.14 3.19 28.52
CA ALA A 68 -8.64 2.83 27.20
C ALA A 68 -9.03 3.87 26.13
N LYS A 69 -10.30 4.30 26.15
CA LYS A 69 -10.78 5.38 25.24
C LYS A 69 -10.05 6.69 25.51
N GLU A 70 -9.80 7.04 26.77
CA GLU A 70 -9.12 8.29 27.11
C GLU A 70 -7.64 8.24 26.68
N ILE A 71 -6.95 7.12 26.83
CA ILE A 71 -5.59 6.95 26.34
C ILE A 71 -5.54 7.16 24.80
N LEU A 72 -6.49 6.59 24.06
CA LEU A 72 -6.59 6.77 22.61
C LEU A 72 -6.89 8.23 22.24
N ARG A 73 -7.75 8.93 23.00
CA ARG A 73 -8.02 10.37 22.81
C ARG A 73 -6.79 11.23 23.12
N ILE A 74 -6.02 10.87 24.17
CA ILE A 74 -4.79 11.59 24.50
C ILE A 74 -3.76 11.39 23.39
N GLN A 75 -3.62 10.16 22.89
CA GLN A 75 -2.73 9.87 21.76
C GLN A 75 -3.12 10.71 20.54
N GLN A 76 -4.40 10.76 20.18
CA GLN A 76 -4.88 11.58 19.06
C GLN A 76 -4.59 13.06 19.30
N ARG A 77 -4.91 13.58 20.49
CA ARG A 77 -4.61 14.96 20.89
C ARG A 77 -3.12 15.32 20.81
N MET A 78 -2.22 14.39 21.11
CA MET A 78 -0.78 14.61 20.96
C MET A 78 -0.40 14.77 19.48
N ILE A 79 -0.97 13.94 18.61
CA ILE A 79 -0.78 14.01 17.16
C ILE A 79 -1.30 15.36 16.64
N ASP A 80 -2.53 15.72 17.01
CA ASP A 80 -3.18 16.98 16.60
C ASP A 80 -2.37 18.21 17.06
N ARG A 81 -1.89 18.20 18.31
CA ARG A 81 -1.08 19.29 18.87
C ARG A 81 0.27 19.44 18.17
N VAL A 82 0.90 18.35 17.79
CA VAL A 82 2.13 18.40 16.99
C VAL A 82 1.84 18.95 15.59
N ALA A 83 0.71 18.55 14.99
CA ALA A 83 0.26 19.08 13.70
C ALA A 83 -0.02 20.59 13.80
N GLU A 84 -0.72 21.07 14.84
CA GLU A 84 -0.99 22.49 15.09
C GLU A 84 0.30 23.32 15.26
N ILE A 85 1.26 22.86 16.07
CA ILE A 85 2.54 23.53 16.26
C ILE A 85 3.30 23.63 14.95
N ARG A 86 3.36 22.54 14.19
CA ARG A 86 3.99 22.50 12.86
C ARG A 86 3.27 23.42 11.88
N SER A 87 1.93 23.50 11.94
CA SER A 87 1.13 24.38 11.10
C SER A 87 1.43 25.87 11.38
N SER A 88 1.59 26.24 12.63
CA SER A 88 1.92 27.63 13.00
C SER A 88 3.36 28.03 12.63
N GLU A 89 4.32 27.10 12.68
CA GLU A 89 5.73 27.38 12.39
C GLU A 89 6.02 27.59 10.90
N ALA A 90 5.24 27.04 9.99
CA ALA A 90 5.53 27.06 8.55
C ALA A 90 4.71 28.09 7.75
N GLY A 91 3.88 28.90 8.39
CA GLY A 91 3.10 29.95 7.71
C GLY A 91 2.14 29.45 6.63
N MET A 92 1.81 28.14 6.63
CA MET A 92 0.89 27.51 5.67
C MET A 92 -0.55 27.39 6.18
N SER A 93 -0.82 27.76 7.44
CA SER A 93 -2.15 27.57 8.05
C SER A 93 -3.25 28.37 7.34
N ASP A 94 -2.90 29.48 6.68
CA ASP A 94 -3.86 30.34 5.99
C ASP A 94 -3.94 30.06 4.48
N LYS A 95 -3.07 29.22 3.93
CA LYS A 95 -3.07 28.90 2.50
C LYS A 95 -4.10 27.84 2.15
N THR A 96 -4.72 27.99 0.98
CA THR A 96 -5.56 26.94 0.39
C THR A 96 -4.67 25.85 -0.23
N VAL A 97 -4.89 24.60 0.13
CA VAL A 97 -4.20 23.46 -0.47
C VAL A 97 -5.07 22.84 -1.56
N LEU A 98 -4.58 22.88 -2.79
CA LEU A 98 -5.23 22.29 -3.95
C LEU A 98 -4.62 20.91 -4.17
N VAL A 99 -5.43 19.86 -4.04
CA VAL A 99 -4.98 18.47 -4.16
C VAL A 99 -5.58 17.85 -5.41
N TYR A 100 -4.73 17.58 -6.40
CA TYR A 100 -5.11 16.97 -7.66
C TYR A 100 -4.83 15.47 -7.59
N LEU A 101 -5.90 14.68 -7.61
CA LEU A 101 -5.87 13.24 -7.36
C LEU A 101 -6.11 12.46 -8.64
N ASN A 102 -5.21 11.55 -8.98
CA ASN A 102 -5.48 10.63 -10.09
C ASN A 102 -6.74 9.80 -9.83
N ASN A 103 -7.55 9.60 -10.88
CA ASN A 103 -8.82 8.87 -10.84
C ASN A 103 -8.71 7.49 -10.21
N VAL A 104 -7.64 6.75 -10.51
CA VAL A 104 -7.43 5.38 -9.99
C VAL A 104 -7.31 5.38 -8.49
N ALA A 105 -6.52 6.29 -7.98
CA ALA A 105 -6.30 6.43 -6.57
C ALA A 105 -7.57 6.90 -5.84
N PHE A 106 -8.38 7.75 -6.48
CA PHE A 106 -9.67 8.23 -5.95
C PHE A 106 -10.71 7.11 -5.90
N ASP A 107 -10.91 6.38 -7.01
CA ASP A 107 -11.90 5.30 -7.12
C ASP A 107 -11.63 4.14 -6.14
N MET A 108 -10.37 3.95 -5.75
CA MET A 108 -9.93 2.82 -4.91
C MET A 108 -9.82 3.16 -3.42
N ALA A 109 -10.42 4.27 -2.99
CA ALA A 109 -10.40 4.69 -1.59
C ALA A 109 -9.00 4.73 -0.93
N LEU A 110 -7.92 4.72 -1.75
CA LEU A 110 -6.54 4.90 -1.29
C LEU A 110 -6.40 6.20 -0.47
N PHE A 111 -7.34 7.09 -0.67
CA PHE A 111 -7.39 8.43 -0.11
C PHE A 111 -8.25 8.60 1.13
N SER A 112 -9.07 7.63 1.53
CA SER A 112 -9.79 7.79 2.80
C SER A 112 -8.82 8.13 3.95
N PRO A 113 -7.72 7.38 4.13
CA PRO A 113 -6.70 7.76 5.12
C PRO A 113 -6.00 9.06 4.80
N LEU A 114 -5.90 9.41 3.51
CA LEU A 114 -5.24 10.62 3.06
C LEU A 114 -6.12 11.84 3.33
N ILE A 115 -7.41 11.76 3.05
CA ILE A 115 -8.39 12.82 3.34
C ILE A 115 -8.41 13.10 4.84
N ASP A 116 -8.56 12.07 5.67
CA ASP A 116 -8.53 12.21 7.14
C ASP A 116 -7.21 12.86 7.61
N SER A 117 -6.08 12.49 7.02
CA SER A 117 -4.77 13.06 7.33
C SER A 117 -4.64 14.50 6.82
N PHE A 118 -5.22 14.82 5.65
CA PHE A 118 -5.22 16.18 5.12
C PHE A 118 -6.10 17.11 5.93
N GLU A 119 -7.30 16.71 6.34
CA GLU A 119 -8.18 17.51 7.19
C GLU A 119 -7.54 17.82 8.54
N GLN A 120 -6.70 16.91 9.07
CA GLN A 120 -5.93 17.15 10.28
C GLN A 120 -4.75 18.12 10.08
N ILE A 121 -4.20 18.19 8.88
CA ILE A 121 -2.99 18.96 8.58
C ILE A 121 -3.32 20.30 7.91
N PHE A 122 -4.36 20.37 7.08
CA PHE A 122 -4.73 21.52 6.29
C PHE A 122 -6.18 21.93 6.52
N ALA A 123 -6.40 23.08 7.14
CA ALA A 123 -7.74 23.60 7.41
C ALA A 123 -8.55 23.93 6.12
N ASN A 124 -7.88 24.16 4.98
CA ASN A 124 -8.47 24.60 3.72
C ASN A 124 -8.01 23.74 2.53
N ALA A 125 -8.24 22.42 2.57
CA ALA A 125 -7.93 21.54 1.43
C ALA A 125 -9.11 21.48 0.44
N ARG A 126 -8.79 21.50 -0.86
CA ARG A 126 -9.76 21.25 -1.95
C ARG A 126 -9.24 20.12 -2.82
N TYR A 127 -10.10 19.15 -3.12
CA TYR A 127 -9.74 17.94 -3.85
C TYR A 127 -10.35 17.96 -5.24
N TYR A 128 -9.55 17.62 -6.24
CA TYR A 128 -9.94 17.53 -7.63
C TYR A 128 -9.57 16.16 -8.19
N GLN A 129 -10.55 15.48 -8.76
CA GLN A 129 -10.32 14.20 -9.44
C GLN A 129 -9.87 14.45 -10.88
N CYS A 130 -8.73 13.90 -11.28
CA CYS A 130 -8.04 14.17 -12.53
C CYS A 130 -7.48 12.90 -13.16
N ASP A 131 -7.12 12.93 -14.45
CA ASP A 131 -6.14 11.98 -15.00
C ASP A 131 -4.70 12.50 -14.78
N ASN A 132 -3.68 11.69 -15.06
CA ASN A 132 -2.29 12.11 -14.85
C ASN A 132 -1.89 13.37 -15.64
N GLN A 133 -2.42 13.55 -16.86
CA GLN A 133 -2.16 14.74 -17.66
C GLN A 133 -2.79 15.98 -17.03
N GLU A 134 -4.05 15.86 -16.62
CA GLU A 134 -4.78 16.93 -15.93
C GLU A 134 -4.12 17.30 -14.59
N VAL A 135 -3.59 16.32 -13.84
CA VAL A 135 -2.80 16.58 -12.61
C VAL A 135 -1.60 17.47 -12.94
N VAL A 136 -0.81 17.09 -13.95
CA VAL A 136 0.38 17.86 -14.35
C VAL A 136 0.00 19.25 -14.86
N ASP A 137 -0.99 19.36 -15.72
CA ASP A 137 -1.42 20.63 -16.29
C ASP A 137 -1.94 21.59 -15.21
N ASN A 138 -2.78 21.10 -14.28
CA ASN A 138 -3.28 21.89 -13.16
C ASN A 138 -2.16 22.35 -12.20
N LEU A 139 -1.16 21.51 -11.95
CA LEU A 139 0.00 21.89 -11.14
C LEU A 139 0.77 23.06 -11.79
N LEU A 140 0.92 23.03 -13.12
CA LEU A 140 1.65 24.05 -13.84
C LEU A 140 0.87 25.36 -13.99
N GLU A 141 -0.46 25.30 -14.12
CA GLU A 141 -1.30 26.49 -14.25
C GLU A 141 -1.45 27.29 -12.94
N LYS A 142 -1.39 26.61 -11.79
CA LYS A 142 -1.65 27.23 -10.47
C LYS A 142 -0.41 27.73 -9.73
N THR A 143 0.75 27.76 -10.39
CA THR A 143 2.02 28.17 -9.76
C THR A 143 2.16 29.64 -9.42
N GLU A 144 1.25 30.50 -9.89
CA GLU A 144 1.37 31.95 -9.76
C GLU A 144 0.52 32.57 -8.63
N ASP A 145 -0.23 31.76 -7.88
CA ASP A 145 -1.08 32.23 -6.79
C ASP A 145 -0.37 32.03 -5.44
N ASP A 146 0.12 33.13 -4.85
CA ASP A 146 0.86 33.14 -3.57
C ASP A 146 0.05 32.61 -2.37
N ASP A 147 -1.28 32.57 -2.48
CA ASP A 147 -2.19 32.11 -1.42
C ASP A 147 -2.54 30.62 -1.54
N CYS A 148 -2.09 29.95 -2.59
CA CYS A 148 -2.38 28.53 -2.81
C CYS A 148 -1.12 27.67 -2.82
N VAL A 149 -1.25 26.45 -2.32
CA VAL A 149 -0.26 25.37 -2.44
C VAL A 149 -0.87 24.24 -3.23
N ALA A 150 -0.19 23.79 -4.27
CA ALA A 150 -0.68 22.69 -5.12
C ALA A 150 0.11 21.40 -4.86
N LEU A 151 -0.62 20.30 -4.68
CA LEU A 151 -0.10 18.95 -4.55
C LEU A 151 -0.80 18.03 -5.53
N GLY A 152 -0.04 17.31 -6.33
CA GLY A 152 -0.54 16.28 -7.25
C GLY A 152 -0.28 14.88 -6.72
N LEU A 153 -1.18 13.96 -7.02
CA LEU A 153 -0.96 12.55 -6.89
C LEU A 153 -1.09 11.89 -8.25
N LEU A 154 0.00 11.30 -8.71
CA LEU A 154 0.09 10.60 -9.97
C LEU A 154 0.01 9.09 -9.73
N CYS A 155 -0.68 8.39 -10.63
CA CYS A 155 -0.67 6.94 -10.73
C CYS A 155 -0.02 6.57 -12.07
N LEU A 156 1.24 6.18 -12.04
CA LEU A 156 2.02 5.88 -13.22
C LEU A 156 2.00 4.36 -13.49
N PHE A 157 1.79 3.95 -14.75
CA PHE A 157 1.61 2.56 -15.13
C PHE A 157 2.78 2.06 -15.98
N SER A 158 3.38 0.92 -15.63
CA SER A 158 4.56 0.38 -16.31
C SER A 158 4.42 0.20 -17.83
N PRO A 159 3.25 -0.12 -18.40
CA PRO A 159 3.12 -0.19 -19.86
C PRO A 159 3.24 1.16 -20.58
N ASP A 160 3.21 2.27 -19.84
CA ASP A 160 3.18 3.63 -20.40
C ASP A 160 4.46 4.43 -20.07
N ASP A 161 5.60 3.74 -19.96
CA ASP A 161 6.88 4.30 -19.48
C ASP A 161 7.33 5.56 -20.21
N GLU A 162 7.21 5.61 -21.54
CA GLU A 162 7.56 6.80 -22.32
C GLU A 162 6.73 8.02 -21.92
N ARG A 163 5.41 7.82 -21.73
CA ARG A 163 4.51 8.89 -21.31
C ARG A 163 4.78 9.29 -19.85
N ASN A 164 5.02 8.33 -18.98
CA ASN A 164 5.37 8.59 -17.59
C ASN A 164 6.63 9.46 -17.50
N ALA A 165 7.67 9.12 -18.29
CA ALA A 165 8.88 9.91 -18.37
C ALA A 165 8.59 11.34 -18.84
N LEU A 166 7.79 11.52 -19.89
CA LEU A 166 7.41 12.84 -20.40
C LEU A 166 6.66 13.67 -19.37
N LEU A 167 5.74 13.07 -18.58
CA LEU A 167 5.00 13.77 -17.54
C LEU A 167 5.93 14.23 -16.40
N VAL A 168 6.81 13.33 -15.94
CA VAL A 168 7.78 13.64 -14.87
C VAL A 168 8.81 14.67 -15.35
N ASP A 169 9.30 14.57 -16.58
CA ASP A 169 10.25 15.55 -17.15
C ASP A 169 9.58 16.93 -17.31
N LYS A 170 8.30 16.97 -17.73
CA LYS A 170 7.53 18.22 -17.80
C LYS A 170 7.41 18.89 -16.43
N LEU A 171 7.15 18.11 -15.37
CA LEU A 171 7.15 18.61 -13.99
C LEU A 171 8.52 19.18 -13.62
N ARG A 172 9.61 18.44 -13.81
CA ARG A 172 10.97 18.86 -13.47
C ARG A 172 11.41 20.13 -14.19
N GLN A 173 11.11 20.26 -15.48
CA GLN A 173 11.43 21.44 -16.26
C GLN A 173 10.75 22.71 -15.74
N ASN A 174 9.66 22.57 -15.00
CA ASN A 174 8.89 23.67 -14.41
C ASN A 174 9.07 23.79 -12.88
N GLY A 175 10.13 23.19 -12.33
CA GLY A 175 10.49 23.34 -10.91
C GLY A 175 9.65 22.49 -9.94
N PHE A 176 8.92 21.50 -10.46
CA PHE A 176 8.24 20.49 -9.67
C PHE A 176 9.08 19.22 -9.56
N GLU A 177 8.91 18.52 -8.47
CA GLU A 177 9.51 17.19 -8.27
C GLU A 177 8.40 16.14 -8.14
N TYR A 178 8.72 14.93 -8.58
CA TYR A 178 7.90 13.76 -8.37
C TYR A 178 8.60 12.86 -7.37
N GLN A 179 7.89 12.51 -6.29
CA GLN A 179 8.37 11.59 -5.25
C GLN A 179 7.54 10.32 -5.27
N PRO A 180 8.10 9.19 -5.69
CA PRO A 180 7.45 7.89 -5.59
C PRO A 180 7.09 7.57 -4.14
N TYR A 181 5.95 6.91 -3.94
CA TYR A 181 5.47 6.59 -2.61
C TYR A 181 5.10 5.11 -2.45
N LEU A 182 4.36 4.56 -3.39
CA LEU A 182 3.79 3.23 -3.29
C LEU A 182 3.87 2.52 -4.63
N LEU A 183 4.28 1.25 -4.62
CA LEU A 183 4.26 0.36 -5.77
C LEU A 183 3.19 -0.72 -5.56
N SER A 184 2.41 -0.98 -6.59
CA SER A 184 1.41 -2.04 -6.66
C SER A 184 1.37 -2.63 -8.08
N TYR A 185 0.45 -3.53 -8.33
CA TYR A 185 0.19 -4.10 -9.64
C TYR A 185 -1.30 -4.22 -9.87
N ASP A 186 -1.74 -4.38 -11.12
CA ASP A 186 -3.15 -4.53 -11.44
C ASP A 186 -3.59 -6.00 -11.47
N GLN A 187 -4.84 -6.21 -11.10
CA GLN A 187 -5.56 -7.47 -11.16
C GLN A 187 -6.80 -7.33 -12.03
N VAL A 188 -7.35 -8.43 -12.47
CA VAL A 188 -8.60 -8.46 -13.22
C VAL A 188 -9.76 -8.72 -12.27
N LEU A 189 -10.70 -7.79 -12.20
CA LEU A 189 -11.94 -7.97 -11.47
C LEU A 189 -12.94 -8.70 -12.36
N VAL A 190 -13.44 -9.83 -11.88
CA VAL A 190 -14.40 -10.70 -12.58
C VAL A 190 -15.60 -10.99 -11.69
N SER A 191 -16.72 -11.36 -12.31
CA SER A 191 -17.87 -11.90 -11.55
C SER A 191 -17.50 -13.22 -10.88
N ARG A 192 -18.00 -13.46 -9.65
CA ARG A 192 -17.88 -14.78 -9.00
C ARG A 192 -18.61 -15.89 -9.77
N LYS A 193 -19.53 -15.54 -10.68
CA LYS A 193 -20.23 -16.49 -11.54
C LYS A 193 -19.41 -16.87 -12.77
N SER A 194 -18.39 -16.09 -13.11
CA SER A 194 -17.51 -16.34 -14.25
C SER A 194 -16.63 -17.56 -14.00
N GLU A 195 -16.39 -18.33 -15.05
CA GLU A 195 -15.38 -19.41 -15.02
C GLU A 195 -13.96 -18.90 -14.73
N LEU A 196 -13.69 -17.62 -15.03
CA LEU A 196 -12.42 -16.96 -14.74
C LEU A 196 -12.18 -16.83 -13.25
N ALA A 197 -13.22 -16.76 -12.43
CA ALA A 197 -13.12 -16.63 -10.98
C ALA A 197 -12.47 -17.87 -10.30
N ALA A 198 -12.56 -19.03 -10.94
CA ALA A 198 -11.98 -20.26 -10.44
C ALA A 198 -10.48 -20.43 -10.81
N LYS A 199 -9.94 -19.57 -11.67
CA LYS A 199 -8.55 -19.62 -12.10
C LYS A 199 -7.63 -18.98 -11.06
N ARG A 200 -6.45 -19.58 -10.87
CA ARG A 200 -5.43 -19.02 -9.98
C ARG A 200 -4.82 -17.74 -10.55
N SER A 201 -4.67 -17.68 -11.87
CA SER A 201 -4.17 -16.50 -12.61
C SER A 201 -4.71 -16.52 -14.03
N LEU A 202 -4.85 -15.34 -14.63
CA LEU A 202 -5.38 -15.14 -15.99
C LEU A 202 -4.24 -14.88 -16.96
N SER A 203 -4.27 -15.60 -18.08
CA SER A 203 -3.42 -15.30 -19.23
C SER A 203 -4.03 -14.18 -20.08
N HIS A 204 -3.24 -13.61 -20.99
CA HIS A 204 -3.71 -12.63 -21.95
C HIS A 204 -4.92 -13.14 -22.78
N ALA A 205 -4.91 -14.42 -23.17
CA ALA A 205 -6.01 -15.05 -23.89
C ALA A 205 -7.28 -15.15 -23.02
N ASP A 206 -7.14 -15.42 -21.73
CA ASP A 206 -8.28 -15.45 -20.80
C ASP A 206 -8.93 -14.07 -20.69
N ILE A 207 -8.13 -13.01 -20.60
CA ILE A 207 -8.60 -11.62 -20.53
C ILE A 207 -9.34 -11.23 -21.82
N LEU A 208 -8.76 -11.52 -22.97
CA LEU A 208 -9.36 -11.25 -24.28
C LEU A 208 -10.60 -12.10 -24.60
N SER A 209 -10.86 -13.16 -23.83
CA SER A 209 -12.09 -13.98 -23.99
C SER A 209 -13.37 -13.24 -23.52
N ARG A 210 -13.23 -12.10 -22.83
CA ARG A 210 -14.33 -11.35 -22.25
C ARG A 210 -14.26 -9.87 -22.66
N PRO A 211 -15.40 -9.20 -22.81
CA PRO A 211 -15.43 -7.76 -23.01
C PRO A 211 -14.77 -7.02 -21.83
N ILE A 212 -14.05 -5.93 -22.12
CA ILE A 212 -13.42 -5.09 -21.10
C ILE A 212 -14.25 -3.82 -20.93
N VAL A 213 -14.66 -3.52 -19.69
CA VAL A 213 -15.16 -2.20 -19.32
C VAL A 213 -14.06 -1.42 -18.62
N SER A 214 -13.75 -0.23 -19.10
CA SER A 214 -12.64 0.58 -18.61
C SER A 214 -13.13 1.92 -18.06
N SER A 215 -12.37 2.52 -17.14
CA SER A 215 -12.49 3.96 -16.89
C SER A 215 -11.85 4.73 -18.05
N ASP A 216 -12.21 6.00 -18.18
CA ASP A 216 -11.53 6.91 -19.12
C ASP A 216 -10.14 7.31 -18.63
N GLY A 217 -9.33 7.95 -19.46
CA GLY A 217 -8.00 8.44 -19.12
C GLY A 217 -6.92 7.35 -19.12
N ASP A 218 -6.18 7.26 -18.04
CA ASP A 218 -4.95 6.43 -17.96
C ASP A 218 -5.25 4.93 -18.11
N ILE A 219 -6.26 4.40 -17.41
CA ILE A 219 -6.63 2.96 -17.45
C ILE A 219 -7.05 2.57 -18.88
N LYS A 220 -7.85 3.39 -19.54
CA LYS A 220 -8.22 3.15 -20.94
C LYS A 220 -6.99 3.03 -21.85
N ARG A 221 -6.04 3.97 -21.73
CA ARG A 221 -4.81 3.94 -22.52
C ARG A 221 -4.01 2.67 -22.31
N VAL A 222 -3.83 2.29 -21.05
CA VAL A 222 -3.12 1.06 -20.68
C VAL A 222 -3.84 -0.16 -21.25
N ALA A 223 -5.16 -0.24 -21.09
CA ALA A 223 -5.95 -1.34 -21.62
C ALA A 223 -5.92 -1.38 -23.17
N GLU A 224 -5.99 -0.23 -23.85
CA GLU A 224 -5.83 -0.15 -25.32
C GLU A 224 -4.46 -0.61 -25.80
N LYS A 225 -3.39 -0.24 -25.07
CA LYS A 225 -2.01 -0.62 -25.40
C LYS A 225 -1.78 -2.12 -25.22
N LEU A 226 -2.31 -2.71 -24.15
CA LEU A 226 -2.11 -4.11 -23.82
C LEU A 226 -3.03 -5.06 -24.62
N PHE A 227 -4.28 -4.69 -24.78
CA PHE A 227 -5.33 -5.59 -25.28
C PHE A 227 -5.92 -5.13 -26.64
N GLY A 228 -5.56 -3.93 -27.10
CA GLY A 228 -6.09 -3.34 -28.31
C GLY A 228 -7.43 -2.61 -28.11
N LYS A 229 -7.69 -1.62 -28.95
CA LYS A 229 -8.91 -0.77 -28.85
C LYS A 229 -10.21 -1.57 -28.98
N ASN A 230 -10.21 -2.64 -29.76
CA ASN A 230 -11.40 -3.46 -30.01
C ASN A 230 -11.78 -4.35 -28.82
N ALA A 231 -10.88 -4.55 -27.86
CA ALA A 231 -11.17 -5.31 -26.66
C ALA A 231 -12.03 -4.50 -25.65
N ILE A 232 -12.01 -3.17 -25.75
CA ILE A 232 -12.76 -2.30 -24.87
C ILE A 232 -14.20 -2.19 -25.37
N TYR A 233 -15.12 -2.80 -24.62
CA TYR A 233 -16.54 -2.79 -24.90
C TYR A 233 -17.19 -1.48 -24.48
N MET A 234 -16.77 -0.91 -23.33
CA MET A 234 -17.39 0.27 -22.75
C MET A 234 -16.35 1.11 -22.00
N ILE A 235 -16.53 2.42 -22.03
CA ILE A 235 -15.76 3.38 -21.25
C ILE A 235 -16.74 4.15 -20.37
N THR A 236 -16.48 4.23 -19.08
CA THR A 236 -17.31 4.99 -18.12
C THR A 236 -16.48 5.55 -16.97
N LYS A 237 -16.74 6.81 -16.59
CA LYS A 237 -16.16 7.42 -15.39
C LYS A 237 -16.85 6.96 -14.10
N ASP A 238 -18.04 6.37 -14.18
CA ASP A 238 -18.80 5.86 -13.03
C ASP A 238 -18.27 4.47 -12.62
N SER A 239 -17.49 4.43 -11.55
CA SER A 239 -16.94 3.20 -10.99
C SER A 239 -18.03 2.25 -10.48
N SER A 240 -19.10 2.77 -9.88
CA SER A 240 -20.23 1.97 -9.37
C SER A 240 -20.95 1.25 -10.51
N PHE A 241 -21.14 1.94 -11.64
CA PHE A 241 -21.71 1.34 -12.83
C PHE A 241 -20.78 0.28 -13.43
N ARG A 242 -19.46 0.58 -13.53
CA ARG A 242 -18.44 -0.34 -14.03
C ARG A 242 -18.43 -1.65 -13.21
N PHE A 243 -18.42 -1.55 -11.89
CA PHE A 243 -18.41 -2.73 -11.02
C PHE A 243 -19.71 -3.53 -11.08
N ARG A 244 -20.85 -2.88 -11.32
CA ARG A 244 -22.14 -3.54 -11.52
C ARG A 244 -22.16 -4.36 -12.81
N VAL A 245 -21.62 -3.83 -13.92
CA VAL A 245 -21.49 -4.55 -15.19
C VAL A 245 -20.64 -5.81 -15.01
N VAL A 246 -19.54 -5.69 -14.26
CA VAL A 246 -18.69 -6.86 -13.91
C VAL A 246 -19.45 -7.85 -13.02
N ALA A 247 -20.15 -7.39 -12.00
CA ALA A 247 -20.92 -8.25 -11.10
C ALA A 247 -22.02 -9.07 -11.83
N ASN A 248 -22.57 -8.52 -12.91
CA ASN A 248 -23.55 -9.18 -13.77
C ASN A 248 -22.91 -10.19 -14.74
N ASP A 249 -21.60 -10.33 -14.77
CA ASP A 249 -20.83 -11.19 -15.72
C ASP A 249 -20.92 -10.73 -17.19
N GLU A 250 -21.15 -9.44 -17.41
CA GLU A 250 -21.24 -8.86 -18.76
C GLU A 250 -19.86 -8.48 -19.30
N ALA A 251 -18.92 -8.11 -18.43
CA ALA A 251 -17.56 -7.71 -18.78
C ALA A 251 -16.59 -7.95 -17.60
N ILE A 252 -15.31 -7.69 -17.86
CA ILE A 252 -14.25 -7.63 -16.85
C ILE A 252 -13.69 -6.22 -16.76
N THR A 253 -12.99 -5.90 -15.66
CA THR A 253 -12.26 -4.63 -15.51
C THR A 253 -10.95 -4.84 -14.76
N PHE A 254 -10.09 -3.82 -14.75
CA PHE A 254 -8.83 -3.84 -14.03
C PHE A 254 -8.98 -3.04 -12.72
N VAL A 255 -8.33 -3.54 -11.68
CA VAL A 255 -8.27 -2.90 -10.36
C VAL A 255 -6.89 -3.09 -9.76
N PRO A 256 -6.31 -2.08 -9.11
CA PRO A 256 -5.05 -2.24 -8.41
C PRO A 256 -5.14 -3.28 -7.29
N ALA A 257 -4.09 -4.06 -7.10
CA ALA A 257 -4.06 -5.13 -6.11
C ALA A 257 -4.23 -4.60 -4.67
N PHE A 258 -3.77 -3.40 -4.37
CA PHE A 258 -3.96 -2.78 -3.05
C PHE A 258 -5.44 -2.60 -2.67
N HIS A 259 -6.36 -2.63 -3.64
CA HIS A 259 -7.79 -2.64 -3.37
C HIS A 259 -8.20 -3.82 -2.47
N GLN A 260 -7.51 -4.95 -2.53
CA GLN A 260 -7.79 -6.11 -1.66
C GLN A 260 -7.56 -5.81 -0.17
N ILE A 261 -6.74 -4.83 0.13
CA ILE A 261 -6.52 -4.34 1.50
C ILE A 261 -7.73 -3.58 2.03
N MET A 262 -8.44 -2.89 1.13
CA MET A 262 -9.61 -2.07 1.48
C MET A 262 -10.90 -2.88 1.61
N GLY A 263 -10.83 -4.17 1.34
CA GLY A 263 -11.98 -5.08 1.36
C GLY A 263 -12.60 -5.29 -0.02
N PRO A 264 -13.57 -6.19 -0.13
CA PRO A 264 -14.18 -6.51 -1.42
C PRO A 264 -14.97 -5.32 -1.96
N ILE A 265 -14.83 -5.04 -3.26
CA ILE A 265 -15.61 -4.01 -3.97
C ILE A 265 -17.12 -4.30 -3.83
N ASN A 266 -17.49 -5.57 -3.97
CA ASN A 266 -18.81 -6.10 -3.63
C ASN A 266 -18.71 -7.64 -3.51
N ASP A 267 -19.74 -8.24 -2.91
CA ASP A 267 -19.77 -9.70 -2.65
C ASP A 267 -19.92 -10.54 -3.93
N SER A 268 -20.27 -9.94 -5.06
CA SER A 268 -20.52 -10.61 -6.33
C SER A 268 -19.31 -10.67 -7.25
N THR A 269 -18.21 -10.02 -6.88
CA THR A 269 -16.99 -9.97 -7.68
C THR A 269 -15.77 -10.55 -6.94
N VAL A 270 -14.73 -10.88 -7.69
CA VAL A 270 -13.43 -11.30 -7.16
C VAL A 270 -12.32 -10.81 -8.08
N ALA A 271 -11.22 -10.35 -7.50
CA ALA A 271 -10.03 -9.99 -8.25
C ALA A 271 -9.13 -11.22 -8.44
N VAL A 272 -8.73 -11.46 -9.68
CA VAL A 272 -7.85 -12.57 -10.07
C VAL A 272 -6.56 -12.00 -10.62
N GLN A 273 -5.43 -12.56 -10.20
CA GLN A 273 -4.12 -12.10 -10.62
C GLN A 273 -3.89 -12.36 -12.12
N MET A 274 -3.19 -11.48 -12.81
CA MET A 274 -2.67 -11.75 -14.16
C MET A 274 -1.39 -12.60 -14.08
N LYS A 275 -1.13 -13.42 -15.08
CA LYS A 275 0.15 -14.16 -15.20
C LYS A 275 1.32 -13.22 -15.37
N ASP A 276 1.11 -12.20 -16.19
CA ASP A 276 2.08 -11.15 -16.49
C ASP A 276 1.45 -9.82 -16.04
N PRO A 277 1.51 -9.48 -14.74
CA PRO A 277 0.92 -8.25 -14.22
C PRO A 277 1.74 -7.03 -14.66
N TYR A 278 1.07 -5.94 -14.94
CA TYR A 278 1.74 -4.66 -15.05
C TYR A 278 1.67 -3.91 -13.71
N TYR A 279 2.63 -3.03 -13.52
CA TYR A 279 2.82 -2.34 -12.25
C TYR A 279 2.25 -0.93 -12.30
N LEU A 280 1.88 -0.47 -11.12
CA LEU A 280 1.34 0.84 -10.84
C LEU A 280 2.18 1.45 -9.73
N GLU A 281 2.75 2.62 -9.99
CA GLU A 281 3.42 3.43 -8.99
C GLU A 281 2.57 4.66 -8.67
N VAL A 282 2.34 4.89 -7.38
CA VAL A 282 1.69 6.10 -6.87
C VAL A 282 2.74 7.00 -6.25
N GLY A 283 2.71 8.27 -6.60
CA GLY A 283 3.67 9.22 -6.07
C GLY A 283 3.13 10.65 -5.99
N PHE A 284 3.77 11.46 -5.17
CA PHE A 284 3.45 12.85 -4.96
C PHE A 284 4.20 13.74 -5.94
N ALA A 285 3.54 14.78 -6.45
CA ALA A 285 4.13 15.80 -7.30
C ALA A 285 3.83 17.19 -6.75
N ALA A 286 4.87 17.97 -6.46
CA ALA A 286 4.74 19.35 -5.99
C ALA A 286 6.07 20.09 -6.19
N LYS A 287 6.10 21.39 -5.88
CA LYS A 287 7.37 22.13 -5.74
C LYS A 287 8.20 21.52 -4.61
N ARG A 288 9.52 21.57 -4.73
CA ARG A 288 10.45 20.95 -3.76
C ARG A 288 10.22 21.45 -2.33
N GLU A 289 10.03 22.75 -2.15
CA GLU A 289 9.74 23.33 -0.84
C GLU A 289 8.46 22.78 -0.19
N VAL A 290 7.47 22.39 -1.01
CA VAL A 290 6.23 21.77 -0.55
C VAL A 290 6.48 20.33 -0.13
N LEU A 291 7.19 19.52 -0.95
CA LEU A 291 7.54 18.14 -0.62
C LEU A 291 8.44 18.05 0.62
N ASP A 292 9.38 18.97 0.77
CA ASP A 292 10.28 19.04 1.93
C ASP A 292 9.62 19.61 3.18
N SER A 293 8.40 20.15 3.05
CA SER A 293 7.70 20.80 4.16
C SER A 293 7.38 19.80 5.29
N PRO A 294 7.32 20.26 6.54
CA PRO A 294 6.90 19.43 7.68
C PRO A 294 5.51 18.81 7.50
N TYR A 295 4.64 19.45 6.73
CA TYR A 295 3.27 18.98 6.46
C TYR A 295 3.26 17.73 5.60
N ILE A 296 3.96 17.77 4.46
CA ILE A 296 4.03 16.60 3.58
C ILE A 296 4.78 15.45 4.28
N LYS A 297 5.82 15.75 5.05
CA LYS A 297 6.50 14.74 5.89
C LYS A 297 5.55 14.14 6.94
N SER A 298 4.70 14.94 7.58
CA SER A 298 3.66 14.44 8.49
C SER A 298 2.60 13.64 7.77
N LEU A 299 2.15 14.09 6.59
CA LEU A 299 1.22 13.36 5.75
C LEU A 299 1.77 11.97 5.39
N ILE A 300 3.00 11.91 4.89
CA ILE A 300 3.67 10.65 4.56
C ILE A 300 3.82 9.77 5.80
N ALA A 301 4.18 10.34 6.96
CA ALA A 301 4.29 9.58 8.20
C ALA A 301 2.94 8.99 8.64
N ASN A 302 1.82 9.74 8.51
CA ASN A 302 0.48 9.26 8.82
C ASN A 302 0.05 8.15 7.85
N LEU A 303 0.32 8.34 6.56
CA LEU A 303 0.06 7.32 5.54
C LEU A 303 0.90 6.05 5.78
N ASN A 304 2.18 6.20 6.12
CA ASN A 304 3.04 5.08 6.48
C ASN A 304 2.50 4.34 7.71
N ALA A 305 2.06 5.05 8.75
CA ALA A 305 1.45 4.45 9.93
C ALA A 305 0.16 3.69 9.58
N TYR A 306 -0.62 4.20 8.63
CA TYR A 306 -1.81 3.52 8.12
C TYR A 306 -1.43 2.28 7.31
N TYR A 307 -0.52 2.40 6.33
CA TYR A 307 -0.13 1.30 5.45
C TYR A 307 0.87 0.33 6.07
N PHE A 308 1.55 0.69 7.16
CA PHE A 308 2.43 -0.22 7.89
C PHE A 308 1.74 -1.51 8.34
N ARG A 309 0.43 -1.48 8.54
CA ARG A 309 -0.39 -2.66 8.84
C ARG A 309 -0.39 -3.69 7.70
N TYR A 310 -0.01 -3.28 6.51
CA TYR A 310 -0.05 -4.06 5.27
C TYR A 310 1.35 -4.27 4.66
N VAL A 311 2.41 -3.97 5.42
CA VAL A 311 3.81 -4.13 4.97
C VAL A 311 4.11 -5.55 4.51
N ASP A 312 3.47 -6.56 5.14
CA ASP A 312 3.58 -7.96 4.73
C ASP A 312 2.58 -8.36 3.64
N SER A 313 1.83 -7.40 3.09
CA SER A 313 0.86 -7.67 2.04
C SER A 313 1.57 -7.83 0.68
N PRO A 314 1.26 -8.87 -0.11
CA PRO A 314 1.79 -9.00 -1.46
C PRO A 314 1.19 -7.97 -2.44
N TYR A 315 0.25 -7.14 -2.01
CA TYR A 315 -0.54 -6.27 -2.88
C TYR A 315 0.04 -4.86 -3.03
N LEU A 316 0.91 -4.45 -2.13
CA LEU A 316 1.59 -3.15 -2.19
C LEU A 316 2.96 -3.20 -1.53
N SER A 317 3.84 -2.31 -1.97
CA SER A 317 5.12 -2.04 -1.31
C SER A 317 5.28 -0.53 -1.17
N LEU A 318 5.67 -0.07 0.03
CA LEU A 318 6.02 1.33 0.25
C LEU A 318 7.42 1.59 -0.33
N ILE A 319 7.58 2.74 -0.98
CA ILE A 319 8.86 3.16 -1.55
C ILE A 319 9.56 4.06 -0.54
N PRO A 320 10.82 3.78 -0.16
CA PRO A 320 11.59 4.64 0.73
C PRO A 320 11.68 6.08 0.21
N SER A 321 11.60 7.05 1.10
CA SER A 321 11.50 8.49 0.76
C SER A 321 12.79 9.07 0.15
N ASP A 322 13.91 8.37 0.21
CA ASP A 322 15.17 8.73 -0.43
C ASP A 322 15.24 8.36 -1.92
N ILE A 323 14.24 7.60 -2.41
CA ILE A 323 14.11 7.25 -3.81
C ILE A 323 13.34 8.35 -4.53
N THR A 324 14.01 9.03 -5.45
CA THR A 324 13.47 10.18 -6.20
C THR A 324 13.20 9.88 -7.69
N SER A 325 13.49 8.66 -8.15
CA SER A 325 13.24 8.23 -9.53
C SER A 325 12.17 7.15 -9.57
N PHE A 326 11.22 7.25 -10.50
CA PHE A 326 10.25 6.16 -10.70
C PHE A 326 10.95 4.89 -11.20
N ARG A 327 10.45 3.74 -10.75
CA ARG A 327 11.04 2.43 -10.99
C ARG A 327 10.07 1.55 -11.76
N PHE A 328 9.86 1.83 -13.04
CA PHE A 328 8.96 1.04 -13.87
C PHE A 328 9.63 -0.08 -14.64
N SER A 329 10.95 -0.05 -14.85
CA SER A 329 11.51 -1.15 -15.62
C SER A 329 11.47 -2.43 -14.79
N GLU A 330 10.82 -3.44 -15.32
CA GLU A 330 10.81 -4.79 -14.79
C GLU A 330 12.26 -5.29 -14.57
N ALA A 331 13.18 -4.85 -15.45
CA ALA A 331 14.62 -5.06 -15.32
C ALA A 331 15.21 -4.39 -14.06
N ASP A 332 14.76 -3.18 -13.70
CA ASP A 332 15.26 -2.50 -12.50
C ASP A 332 14.74 -3.15 -11.22
N ARG A 333 13.50 -3.68 -11.25
CA ARG A 333 12.91 -4.40 -10.11
C ARG A 333 13.57 -5.75 -9.90
N LEU A 334 13.65 -6.58 -10.93
CA LEU A 334 14.35 -7.86 -10.89
C LEU A 334 15.84 -7.66 -10.54
N CYS A 335 16.47 -6.62 -11.08
CA CYS A 335 17.86 -6.27 -10.76
C CYS A 335 18.04 -5.82 -9.31
N CYS A 336 17.07 -5.13 -8.70
CA CYS A 336 17.14 -4.76 -7.29
C CYS A 336 16.89 -5.98 -6.36
N GLU A 337 15.90 -6.81 -6.66
CA GLU A 337 15.64 -8.03 -5.89
C GLU A 337 16.78 -9.03 -6.04
N GLU A 338 17.30 -9.26 -7.25
CA GLU A 338 18.48 -10.10 -7.50
C GLU A 338 19.76 -9.51 -6.91
N LYS A 339 19.96 -8.19 -6.98
CA LYS A 339 21.13 -7.54 -6.36
C LYS A 339 21.07 -7.63 -4.84
N ASN A 340 19.92 -7.36 -4.23
CA ASN A 340 19.74 -7.50 -2.79
C ASN A 340 19.97 -8.94 -2.34
N LEU A 341 19.41 -9.91 -3.07
CA LEU A 341 19.61 -11.32 -2.78
C LEU A 341 21.09 -11.70 -2.92
N LYS A 342 21.78 -11.29 -3.99
CA LYS A 342 23.22 -11.53 -4.19
C LYS A 342 24.09 -10.89 -3.11
N VAL A 343 23.79 -9.67 -2.70
CA VAL A 343 24.48 -8.99 -1.60
C VAL A 343 24.37 -9.80 -0.30
N LEU A 344 23.17 -10.29 0.01
CA LEU A 344 22.94 -11.15 1.17
C LEU A 344 23.65 -12.51 1.03
N GLU A 345 23.61 -13.12 -0.17
CA GLU A 345 24.30 -14.38 -0.48
C GLU A 345 25.80 -14.29 -0.24
N GLU A 346 26.44 -13.27 -0.81
CA GLU A 346 27.88 -13.06 -0.71
C GLU A 346 28.31 -12.70 0.72
N ARG A 347 27.55 -11.81 1.38
CA ARG A 347 27.91 -11.30 2.71
C ARG A 347 27.76 -12.35 3.81
N TYR A 348 26.70 -13.16 3.73
CA TYR A 348 26.36 -14.16 4.76
C TYR A 348 26.70 -15.61 4.36
N GLY A 349 27.29 -15.82 3.20
CA GLY A 349 27.69 -17.14 2.72
C GLY A 349 26.47 -18.08 2.55
N ILE A 350 25.38 -17.54 1.98
CA ILE A 350 24.15 -18.29 1.72
C ILE A 350 24.38 -19.25 0.52
N THR A 351 24.02 -20.52 0.68
CA THR A 351 24.15 -21.49 -0.41
C THR A 351 22.98 -21.39 -1.40
N SER A 352 23.15 -21.90 -2.62
CA SER A 352 22.11 -21.85 -3.67
C SER A 352 20.73 -22.35 -3.19
N ARG A 353 20.69 -23.44 -2.40
CA ARG A 353 19.42 -23.94 -1.85
C ARG A 353 18.85 -23.08 -0.73
N GLU A 354 19.71 -22.48 0.08
CA GLU A 354 19.32 -21.50 1.09
C GLU A 354 18.85 -20.20 0.44
N SER A 355 19.41 -19.83 -0.71
CA SER A 355 19.00 -18.67 -1.48
C SER A 355 17.55 -18.80 -1.99
N GLU A 356 17.17 -19.97 -2.53
CA GLU A 356 15.78 -20.23 -2.92
C GLU A 356 14.82 -20.08 -1.74
N VAL A 357 15.21 -20.52 -0.55
CA VAL A 357 14.41 -20.37 0.67
C VAL A 357 14.42 -18.91 1.15
N LEU A 358 15.55 -18.22 1.08
CA LEU A 358 15.73 -16.82 1.46
C LEU A 358 14.86 -15.89 0.60
N ALA A 359 14.84 -16.11 -0.72
CA ALA A 359 13.97 -15.36 -1.63
C ALA A 359 12.48 -15.48 -1.22
N LEU A 360 12.03 -16.70 -0.91
CA LEU A 360 10.65 -16.95 -0.48
C LEU A 360 10.34 -16.42 0.93
N LEU A 361 11.36 -16.33 1.81
CA LEU A 361 11.23 -15.68 3.12
C LEU A 361 11.09 -14.15 2.96
N LEU A 362 11.84 -13.56 2.05
CA LEU A 362 11.75 -12.13 1.71
C LEU A 362 10.41 -11.78 1.03
N GLU A 363 9.77 -12.75 0.35
CA GLU A 363 8.38 -12.66 -0.11
C GLU A 363 7.33 -12.75 1.03
N GLY A 364 7.74 -12.91 2.27
CA GLY A 364 6.83 -13.02 3.43
C GLY A 364 6.21 -14.41 3.63
N LEU A 365 6.68 -15.45 2.91
CA LEU A 365 6.08 -16.78 2.96
C LEU A 365 6.42 -17.54 4.25
N THR A 366 5.42 -18.30 4.75
CA THR A 366 5.59 -19.18 5.92
C THR A 366 6.38 -20.44 5.57
N ALA A 367 6.99 -21.08 6.56
CA ALA A 367 7.70 -22.36 6.39
C ALA A 367 6.85 -23.45 5.69
N ARG A 368 5.53 -23.43 5.87
CA ARG A 368 4.60 -24.36 5.22
C ARG A 368 4.43 -24.01 3.74
N SER A 369 4.21 -22.75 3.42
CA SER A 369 4.09 -22.28 2.04
C SER A 369 5.40 -22.48 1.25
N ILE A 370 6.55 -22.27 1.90
CA ILE A 370 7.88 -22.53 1.32
C ILE A 370 8.05 -24.02 1.04
N ALA A 371 7.67 -24.89 1.98
CA ALA A 371 7.73 -26.34 1.79
C ALA A 371 6.91 -26.79 0.60
N ASP A 372 5.68 -26.26 0.45
CA ASP A 372 4.78 -26.58 -0.67
C ASP A 372 5.36 -26.06 -2.01
N LYS A 373 5.88 -24.81 -2.06
CA LYS A 373 6.49 -24.24 -3.29
C LYS A 373 7.75 -24.96 -3.74
N LEU A 374 8.60 -25.39 -2.80
CA LEU A 374 9.88 -26.05 -3.11
C LEU A 374 9.81 -27.58 -3.15
N PHE A 375 8.60 -28.16 -2.99
CA PHE A 375 8.35 -29.59 -2.96
C PHE A 375 9.21 -30.34 -1.94
N VAL A 376 9.35 -29.77 -0.73
CA VAL A 376 10.08 -30.37 0.39
C VAL A 376 9.18 -30.56 1.60
N SER A 377 9.65 -31.32 2.60
CA SER A 377 8.90 -31.44 3.87
C SER A 377 8.98 -30.13 4.70
N VAL A 378 7.95 -29.85 5.48
CA VAL A 378 7.96 -28.69 6.39
C VAL A 378 9.15 -28.70 7.36
N PRO A 379 9.58 -29.85 7.94
CA PRO A 379 10.81 -29.91 8.72
C PRO A 379 12.06 -29.53 7.93
N THR A 380 12.14 -29.91 6.63
CA THR A 380 13.25 -29.54 5.75
C THR A 380 13.28 -28.03 5.50
N ALA A 381 12.14 -27.42 5.18
CA ALA A 381 12.04 -25.98 5.02
C ALA A 381 12.46 -25.24 6.31
N LYS A 382 11.96 -25.66 7.47
CA LYS A 382 12.36 -25.12 8.77
C LYS A 382 13.87 -25.26 9.05
N SER A 383 14.49 -26.36 8.63
CA SER A 383 15.93 -26.56 8.78
C SER A 383 16.74 -25.56 7.94
N HIS A 384 16.30 -25.27 6.71
CA HIS A 384 16.93 -24.24 5.86
C HIS A 384 16.73 -22.83 6.47
N ILE A 385 15.53 -22.49 6.91
CA ILE A 385 15.22 -21.21 7.57
C ILE A 385 16.13 -21.01 8.80
N TYR A 386 16.26 -22.03 9.65
CA TYR A 386 17.12 -21.98 10.82
C TYR A 386 18.59 -21.72 10.46
N ARG A 387 19.09 -22.37 9.40
CA ARG A 387 20.49 -22.17 8.93
C ARG A 387 20.70 -20.76 8.39
N ILE A 388 19.73 -20.22 7.64
CA ILE A 388 19.75 -18.85 7.13
C ILE A 388 19.80 -17.89 8.30
N TYR A 389 18.87 -17.99 9.26
CA TYR A 389 18.85 -17.13 10.45
C TYR A 389 20.16 -17.19 11.25
N LYS A 390 20.71 -18.38 11.44
CA LYS A 390 21.98 -18.57 12.11
C LYS A 390 23.14 -17.91 11.37
N LYS A 391 23.19 -17.97 10.04
CA LYS A 391 24.24 -17.34 9.22
C LYS A 391 24.13 -15.81 9.24
N MET A 392 22.91 -15.29 9.27
CA MET A 392 22.64 -13.86 9.27
C MET A 392 22.62 -13.24 10.69
N GLY A 393 22.69 -14.07 11.74
CA GLY A 393 22.68 -13.59 13.13
C GLY A 393 21.32 -13.05 13.59
N ILE A 394 20.22 -13.51 12.99
CA ILE A 394 18.84 -13.08 13.25
C ILE A 394 18.01 -14.24 13.84
N HIS A 395 16.85 -13.92 14.40
CA HIS A 395 15.99 -14.88 15.09
C HIS A 395 14.54 -14.92 14.58
N SER A 396 14.16 -13.96 13.72
CA SER A 396 12.80 -13.86 13.19
C SER A 396 12.79 -13.41 11.72
N GLN A 397 11.64 -13.58 11.06
CA GLN A 397 11.41 -13.07 9.71
C GLN A 397 11.34 -11.53 9.70
N GLU A 398 10.84 -10.92 10.78
CA GLU A 398 10.82 -9.48 10.94
C GLU A 398 12.27 -8.91 10.99
N GLU A 399 13.16 -9.55 11.74
CA GLU A 399 14.57 -9.17 11.78
C GLU A 399 15.27 -9.35 10.41
N LEU A 400 14.86 -10.39 9.66
CA LEU A 400 15.34 -10.58 8.29
C LEU A 400 14.97 -9.43 7.37
N MET A 401 13.73 -8.95 7.46
CA MET A 401 13.24 -7.83 6.64
C MET A 401 14.00 -6.54 6.94
N VAL A 402 14.19 -6.23 8.23
CA VAL A 402 14.96 -5.06 8.67
C VAL A 402 16.41 -5.13 8.17
N LEU A 403 17.04 -6.30 8.32
CA LEU A 403 18.43 -6.50 7.88
C LEU A 403 18.55 -6.36 6.35
N ALA A 404 17.60 -6.90 5.59
CA ALA A 404 17.59 -6.80 4.13
C ALA A 404 17.42 -5.35 3.65
N GLU A 405 16.62 -4.55 4.35
CA GLU A 405 16.49 -3.10 4.08
C GLU A 405 17.77 -2.35 4.39
N GLU A 406 18.41 -2.59 5.54
CA GLU A 406 19.67 -1.95 5.92
C GLU A 406 20.78 -2.26 4.93
N GLU A 407 20.87 -3.52 4.47
CA GLU A 407 21.88 -3.96 3.50
C GLU A 407 21.63 -3.36 2.10
N SER A 408 20.37 -3.24 1.70
CA SER A 408 19.97 -2.56 0.46
C SER A 408 20.35 -1.08 0.47
N LEU A 409 20.12 -0.40 1.59
CA LEU A 409 20.52 1.01 1.79
C LEU A 409 22.04 1.19 1.79
N ALA A 410 22.79 0.26 2.41
CA ALA A 410 24.24 0.30 2.43
C ALA A 410 24.86 0.08 1.03
N ALA A 411 24.32 -0.87 0.25
CA ALA A 411 24.77 -1.15 -1.11
C ALA A 411 24.52 0.05 -2.05
N ASN A 412 23.37 0.71 -1.93
CA ASN A 412 23.03 1.89 -2.73
C ASN A 412 23.92 3.12 -2.40
N ARG A 413 24.37 3.29 -1.14
CA ARG A 413 25.30 4.36 -0.74
C ARG A 413 26.70 4.18 -1.34
N CYS A 414 27.16 2.94 -1.48
CA CYS A 414 28.46 2.65 -2.09
C CYS A 414 28.48 2.93 -3.61
N GLU A 415 27.38 2.67 -4.34
CA GLU A 415 27.29 2.95 -5.78
C GLU A 415 27.15 4.45 -6.09
N GLY A 416 26.49 5.24 -5.21
CA GLY A 416 26.37 6.70 -5.35
C GLY A 416 27.71 7.45 -5.24
N SER A 417 28.66 6.94 -4.45
CA SER A 417 29.97 7.57 -4.28
C SER A 417 30.94 7.32 -5.43
N VAL A 418 30.72 6.27 -6.23
CA VAL A 418 31.59 5.93 -7.39
C VAL A 418 31.21 6.73 -8.65
N ARG A 419 29.95 7.24 -8.74
CA ARG A 419 29.49 8.05 -9.89
C ARG A 419 29.77 9.54 -9.78
N SER A 420 30.14 10.06 -8.60
CA SER A 420 30.47 11.47 -8.39
C SER A 420 31.96 11.78 -8.55
N GLY A 421 32.77 10.84 -8.98
CA GLY A 421 34.23 10.95 -9.12
C GLY A 421 34.76 10.76 -10.55
N LYS A 422 33.96 11.10 -11.60
CA LYS A 422 34.46 11.22 -12.96
C LYS A 422 33.91 12.45 -13.65
#